data_4e83426d3cc1777d165b18d7966f2417
#
_entry.id   4e83426d3cc1777d165b18d7966f2417
#
_cell.length_a   1.000
_cell.length_b   1.000
_cell.length_c   1.000
_cell.angle_alpha   90.00
_cell.angle_beta   90.00
_cell.angle_gamma   90.00
#
_symmetry.space_group_name_H-M   'P 1'
#
loop_
_entity.id
_entity.type
_entity.pdbx_description
1 polymer ?
#
loop_
_entity_poly.entity_id
_entity_poly.type
_entity_poly.pdbx_seq_one_letter_code
_entity_poly.pdbx_strand_id
1 'polypeptide(L)'
;MIQKVLFLTPPLKAWDSHGNHKACNQMHAQLAAYLREKKLAQVDALDARALEMDWKGMLDYVKKSNPDMVFVGELLHSTCGAAVIWYFNEGLRIIKEAMPHVKTVAGGLWYSGDFERQMRLNPTLDYVMLGEAELTMEDLIKSINGASPVKERDIPGLVSRQKDGSIVLGPHRDLIPDLNVLPMPAYDLFPMDKYVGHTYWKPFAELMTSRGCPGKCHFCYEWALYDARTAAKDFTSWRGLTGKRICDELDILEKKYGIATVVFQDDAFNTDTAAMVEFCEEKIKRGNKIDWVCLGRADQWVSQHNILPLMKKAGLFLALTGVEVEDDMTLGKTGKGVTIAQIKKTVQILRENDIGSVGTVLIGLKEDTEAKIKERLRVADEIDPDIFALDYLTPVPNSPDWRYAINKGWFDPDKIDLRDWDFQHPVIPTDHLSIEEVGRLGSWCMREYYSKPERIHRIMESNYHIKVKLCVKDFMNNIAKWEANSRVEAK
;
A
#
# COMPACT_ATOMS: atom_id res chain seq x y z
N MET A 1 1.31 -12.56 -30.68
CA MET A 1 1.42 -11.07 -30.75
C MET A 1 0.53 -10.51 -29.68
N ILE A 2 1.00 -9.50 -28.93
CA ILE A 2 0.21 -8.81 -27.90
C ILE A 2 -0.40 -7.57 -28.53
N GLN A 3 -1.72 -7.58 -28.70
CA GLN A 3 -2.50 -6.45 -29.22
C GLN A 3 -3.37 -5.83 -28.12
N LYS A 4 -3.80 -6.65 -27.14
CA LYS A 4 -4.66 -6.20 -26.05
C LYS A 4 -4.16 -6.68 -24.69
N VAL A 5 -4.01 -5.75 -23.75
CA VAL A 5 -3.65 -6.01 -22.34
C VAL A 5 -4.84 -5.66 -21.44
N LEU A 6 -5.22 -6.60 -20.57
CA LEU A 6 -6.22 -6.38 -19.51
C LEU A 6 -5.51 -6.22 -18.16
N PHE A 7 -5.80 -5.12 -17.47
CA PHE A 7 -5.40 -4.89 -16.09
C PHE A 7 -6.51 -5.39 -15.18
N LEU A 8 -6.18 -6.33 -14.28
CA LEU A 8 -7.18 -7.05 -13.49
C LEU A 8 -6.98 -6.86 -11.99
N THR A 9 -8.00 -6.36 -11.31
CA THR A 9 -8.21 -6.56 -9.87
C THR A 9 -9.31 -7.60 -9.69
N PRO A 10 -8.99 -8.81 -9.20
CA PRO A 10 -9.97 -9.90 -9.07
C PRO A 10 -10.97 -9.64 -7.94
N PRO A 11 -12.01 -10.48 -7.77
CA PRO A 11 -12.86 -10.48 -6.59
C PRO A 11 -12.01 -10.76 -5.35
N LEU A 12 -11.85 -9.78 -4.48
CA LEU A 12 -11.11 -9.92 -3.23
C LEU A 12 -11.89 -9.36 -2.04
N LYS A 13 -11.65 -9.90 -0.85
CA LYS A 13 -12.22 -9.38 0.38
C LYS A 13 -11.45 -8.14 0.84
N ALA A 14 -12.17 -7.16 1.36
CA ALA A 14 -11.58 -5.99 2.00
C ALA A 14 -11.10 -6.33 3.42
N TRP A 15 -10.27 -5.48 4.00
CA TRP A 15 -10.00 -5.47 5.42
C TRP A 15 -11.28 -5.17 6.22
N ASP A 16 -11.60 -6.01 7.19
CA ASP A 16 -12.80 -5.82 8.02
C ASP A 16 -12.68 -4.58 8.91
N SER A 17 -11.46 -4.26 9.38
CA SER A 17 -11.19 -3.08 10.22
C SER A 17 -11.35 -1.74 9.49
N HIS A 18 -11.16 -1.70 8.18
CA HIS A 18 -11.31 -0.50 7.36
C HIS A 18 -12.68 -0.37 6.70
N GLY A 19 -13.59 -1.29 7.01
CA GLY A 19 -14.94 -1.31 6.43
C GLY A 19 -14.89 -1.60 4.92
N ASN A 20 -15.79 -0.98 4.16
CA ASN A 20 -15.90 -1.21 2.71
C ASN A 20 -14.90 -0.34 1.92
N HIS A 21 -13.62 -0.36 2.31
CA HIS A 21 -12.58 0.40 1.61
C HIS A 21 -12.30 -0.21 0.23
N LYS A 22 -12.48 0.59 -0.82
CA LYS A 22 -12.19 0.23 -2.20
C LYS A 22 -11.48 1.40 -2.87
N ALA A 23 -10.31 1.19 -3.42
CA ALA A 23 -9.54 2.20 -4.13
C ALA A 23 -9.17 1.73 -5.54
N CYS A 24 -9.02 2.68 -6.46
CA CYS A 24 -8.47 2.42 -7.78
C CYS A 24 -7.02 1.94 -7.64
N ASN A 25 -6.68 0.84 -8.29
CA ASN A 25 -5.28 0.40 -8.36
C ASN A 25 -4.50 1.37 -9.27
N GLN A 26 -3.77 2.29 -8.66
CA GLN A 26 -3.04 3.33 -9.38
C GLN A 26 -1.90 2.77 -10.23
N MET A 27 -1.25 1.67 -9.81
CA MET A 27 -0.26 0.99 -10.65
C MET A 27 -0.88 0.53 -11.97
N HIS A 28 -2.07 -0.06 -11.94
CA HIS A 28 -2.80 -0.46 -13.15
C HIS A 28 -3.14 0.75 -14.02
N ALA A 29 -3.66 1.81 -13.41
CA ALA A 29 -4.03 3.03 -14.15
C ALA A 29 -2.81 3.71 -14.79
N GLN A 30 -1.68 3.76 -14.06
CA GLN A 30 -0.42 4.32 -14.55
C GLN A 30 0.16 3.50 -15.70
N LEU A 31 0.24 2.18 -15.54
CA LEU A 31 0.81 1.28 -16.54
C LEU A 31 -0.08 1.23 -17.79
N ALA A 32 -1.41 1.24 -17.64
CA ALA A 32 -2.34 1.33 -18.77
C ALA A 32 -2.15 2.64 -19.55
N ALA A 33 -1.99 3.77 -18.86
CA ALA A 33 -1.70 5.05 -19.49
C ALA A 33 -0.38 5.03 -20.27
N TYR A 34 0.66 4.43 -19.67
CA TYR A 34 1.97 4.28 -20.33
C TYR A 34 1.89 3.49 -21.63
N LEU A 35 1.23 2.31 -21.60
CA LEU A 35 1.04 1.49 -22.79
C LEU A 35 0.24 2.21 -23.89
N ARG A 36 -0.78 2.96 -23.51
CA ARG A 36 -1.63 3.75 -24.41
C ARG A 36 -0.84 4.87 -25.08
N GLU A 37 -0.06 5.64 -24.31
CA GLU A 37 0.76 6.75 -24.81
C GLU A 37 1.82 6.26 -25.79
N LYS A 38 2.50 5.16 -25.43
CA LYS A 38 3.52 4.51 -26.28
C LYS A 38 2.93 3.73 -27.47
N LYS A 39 1.60 3.62 -27.55
CA LYS A 39 0.87 2.87 -28.60
C LYS A 39 1.33 1.41 -28.71
N LEU A 40 1.61 0.77 -27.56
CA LEU A 40 2.14 -0.59 -27.52
C LEU A 40 1.05 -1.65 -27.62
N ALA A 41 -0.13 -1.38 -27.05
CA ALA A 41 -1.28 -2.28 -27.09
C ALA A 41 -2.58 -1.49 -26.84
N GLN A 42 -3.71 -2.07 -27.20
CA GLN A 42 -5.00 -1.67 -26.66
C GLN A 42 -5.03 -2.05 -25.17
N VAL A 43 -5.62 -1.19 -24.35
CA VAL A 43 -5.70 -1.43 -22.90
C VAL A 43 -7.16 -1.50 -22.47
N ASP A 44 -7.43 -2.41 -21.57
CA ASP A 44 -8.70 -2.62 -20.90
C ASP A 44 -8.44 -2.79 -19.39
N ALA A 45 -9.42 -2.53 -18.54
CA ALA A 45 -9.28 -2.75 -17.11
C ALA A 45 -10.57 -3.34 -16.53
N LEU A 46 -10.40 -4.27 -15.60
CA LEU A 46 -11.48 -4.81 -14.78
C LEU A 46 -11.11 -4.71 -13.31
N ASP A 47 -11.86 -3.93 -12.57
CA ASP A 47 -11.87 -4.01 -11.10
C ASP A 47 -13.12 -4.78 -10.66
N ALA A 48 -12.98 -6.11 -10.56
CA ALA A 48 -14.07 -7.00 -10.16
C ALA A 48 -14.48 -6.77 -8.70
N ARG A 49 -13.55 -6.32 -7.84
CA ARG A 49 -13.84 -5.93 -6.46
C ARG A 49 -14.74 -4.70 -6.40
N ALA A 50 -14.40 -3.64 -7.13
CA ALA A 50 -15.18 -2.40 -7.14
C ALA A 50 -16.58 -2.62 -7.71
N LEU A 51 -16.69 -3.52 -8.71
CA LEU A 51 -17.94 -3.91 -9.36
C LEU A 51 -18.70 -5.03 -8.63
N GLU A 52 -18.19 -5.51 -7.49
CA GLU A 52 -18.80 -6.56 -6.67
C GLU A 52 -19.10 -7.86 -7.45
N MET A 53 -18.23 -8.18 -8.40
CA MET A 53 -18.32 -9.39 -9.20
C MET A 53 -17.80 -10.61 -8.40
N ASP A 54 -18.38 -11.77 -8.69
CA ASP A 54 -17.81 -13.05 -8.32
C ASP A 54 -16.78 -13.55 -9.34
N TRP A 55 -16.14 -14.69 -9.06
CA TRP A 55 -15.15 -15.31 -9.95
C TRP A 55 -15.71 -15.66 -11.33
N LYS A 56 -16.99 -16.04 -11.38
CA LYS A 56 -17.66 -16.36 -12.64
C LYS A 56 -17.86 -15.11 -13.49
N GLY A 57 -18.38 -14.02 -12.88
CA GLY A 57 -18.56 -12.74 -13.55
C GLY A 57 -17.24 -12.15 -14.05
N MET A 58 -16.17 -12.27 -13.27
CA MET A 58 -14.81 -11.90 -13.68
C MET A 58 -14.37 -12.70 -14.93
N LEU A 59 -14.51 -14.03 -14.91
CA LEU A 59 -14.10 -14.88 -16.03
C LEU A 59 -14.94 -14.60 -17.30
N ASP A 60 -16.24 -14.40 -17.16
CA ASP A 60 -17.13 -14.07 -18.27
C ASP A 60 -16.72 -12.73 -18.92
N TYR A 61 -16.35 -11.73 -18.11
CA TYR A 61 -15.80 -10.46 -18.62
C TYR A 61 -14.48 -10.68 -19.39
N VAL A 62 -13.53 -11.42 -18.80
CA VAL A 62 -12.23 -11.69 -19.43
C VAL A 62 -12.41 -12.41 -20.78
N LYS A 63 -13.30 -13.40 -20.86
CA LYS A 63 -13.63 -14.10 -22.11
C LYS A 63 -14.21 -13.15 -23.17
N LYS A 64 -15.11 -12.25 -22.75
CA LYS A 64 -15.70 -11.24 -23.66
C LYS A 64 -14.65 -10.22 -24.11
N SER A 65 -13.78 -9.76 -23.21
CA SER A 65 -12.69 -8.83 -23.51
C SER A 65 -11.65 -9.45 -24.44
N ASN A 66 -11.45 -10.77 -24.36
CA ASN A 66 -10.51 -11.57 -25.14
C ASN A 66 -9.11 -10.95 -25.23
N PRO A 67 -8.42 -10.74 -24.09
CA PRO A 67 -7.08 -10.15 -24.06
C PRO A 67 -6.01 -11.16 -24.51
N ASP A 68 -4.89 -10.66 -25.05
CA ASP A 68 -3.70 -11.47 -25.30
C ASP A 68 -2.85 -11.63 -24.01
N MET A 69 -2.97 -10.66 -23.09
CA MET A 69 -2.22 -10.60 -21.85
C MET A 69 -3.10 -10.07 -20.71
N VAL A 70 -2.98 -10.66 -19.53
CA VAL A 70 -3.60 -10.18 -18.29
C VAL A 70 -2.49 -9.85 -17.30
N PHE A 71 -2.55 -8.63 -16.75
CA PHE A 71 -1.66 -8.14 -15.71
C PHE A 71 -2.40 -7.99 -14.40
N VAL A 72 -1.80 -8.50 -13.33
CA VAL A 72 -2.17 -8.21 -11.95
C VAL A 72 -0.99 -7.54 -11.23
N GLY A 73 -1.27 -6.60 -10.37
CA GLY A 73 -0.22 -5.93 -9.62
C GLY A 73 -0.75 -5.38 -8.31
N GLU A 74 0.04 -5.50 -7.24
CA GLU A 74 -0.36 -5.04 -5.92
C GLU A 74 0.37 -3.76 -5.51
N LEU A 75 -0.34 -2.98 -4.72
CA LEU A 75 0.18 -1.92 -3.87
C LEU A 75 -0.18 -2.31 -2.45
N LEU A 76 0.78 -2.85 -1.68
CA LEU A 76 0.52 -3.51 -0.38
C LEU A 76 -0.22 -2.61 0.61
N HIS A 77 0.02 -1.32 0.57
CA HIS A 77 -0.56 -0.34 1.49
C HIS A 77 -1.99 0.12 1.11
N SER A 78 -2.41 -0.06 -0.13
CA SER A 78 -3.76 0.33 -0.60
C SER A 78 -4.74 -0.83 -0.63
N THR A 79 -4.27 -2.03 -0.36
CA THR A 79 -5.05 -3.26 -0.41
C THR A 79 -4.82 -4.10 0.86
N CYS A 80 -5.34 -5.30 0.91
CA CYS A 80 -5.31 -6.16 2.10
C CYS A 80 -3.91 -6.76 2.39
N GLY A 81 -2.84 -5.98 2.41
CA GLY A 81 -1.48 -6.49 2.63
C GLY A 81 -1.11 -7.56 1.59
N ALA A 82 -0.36 -8.58 2.02
CA ALA A 82 0.01 -9.68 1.13
C ALA A 82 -1.16 -10.66 0.83
N ALA A 83 -2.27 -10.55 1.54
CA ALA A 83 -3.46 -11.37 1.29
C ALA A 83 -3.97 -11.24 -0.15
N VAL A 84 -3.79 -10.08 -0.77
CA VAL A 84 -4.17 -9.83 -2.17
C VAL A 84 -3.47 -10.75 -3.16
N ILE A 85 -2.25 -11.22 -2.85
CA ILE A 85 -1.45 -12.09 -3.71
C ILE A 85 -2.16 -13.43 -3.97
N TRP A 86 -2.81 -13.99 -2.93
CA TRP A 86 -3.60 -15.20 -3.10
C TRP A 86 -4.72 -15.00 -4.14
N TYR A 87 -5.46 -13.89 -4.05
CA TYR A 87 -6.56 -13.58 -4.98
C TYR A 87 -6.05 -13.34 -6.40
N PHE A 88 -4.90 -12.69 -6.55
CA PHE A 88 -4.28 -12.46 -7.86
C PHE A 88 -3.85 -13.77 -8.51
N ASN A 89 -3.15 -14.63 -7.77
CA ASN A 89 -2.74 -15.94 -8.26
C ASN A 89 -3.93 -16.80 -8.65
N GLU A 90 -5.00 -16.81 -7.83
CA GLU A 90 -6.22 -17.55 -8.13
C GLU A 90 -6.93 -17.02 -9.39
N GLY A 91 -7.02 -15.69 -9.53
CA GLY A 91 -7.57 -15.06 -10.73
C GLY A 91 -6.80 -15.44 -12.01
N LEU A 92 -5.47 -15.39 -11.96
CA LEU A 92 -4.62 -15.80 -13.08
C LEU A 92 -4.75 -17.30 -13.37
N ARG A 93 -4.87 -18.15 -12.33
CA ARG A 93 -5.09 -19.60 -12.49
C ARG A 93 -6.40 -19.88 -13.24
N ILE A 94 -7.51 -19.29 -12.79
CA ILE A 94 -8.83 -19.45 -13.41
C ILE A 94 -8.79 -19.02 -14.88
N ILE A 95 -8.14 -17.88 -15.18
CA ILE A 95 -8.03 -17.37 -16.54
C ILE A 95 -7.17 -18.30 -17.41
N LYS A 96 -6.01 -18.70 -16.91
CA LYS A 96 -5.08 -19.55 -17.68
C LYS A 96 -5.66 -20.91 -18.01
N GLU A 97 -6.42 -21.50 -17.08
CA GLU A 97 -7.12 -22.78 -17.32
C GLU A 97 -8.23 -22.66 -18.39
N ALA A 98 -8.96 -21.55 -18.36
CA ALA A 98 -10.04 -21.30 -19.32
C ALA A 98 -9.56 -20.78 -20.68
N MET A 99 -8.42 -20.08 -20.72
CA MET A 99 -7.84 -19.41 -21.89
C MET A 99 -6.31 -19.60 -21.92
N PRO A 100 -5.81 -20.81 -22.27
CA PRO A 100 -4.38 -21.16 -22.14
C PRO A 100 -3.43 -20.28 -22.98
N HIS A 101 -3.94 -19.63 -24.02
CA HIS A 101 -3.16 -18.75 -24.90
C HIS A 101 -2.85 -17.39 -24.25
N VAL A 102 -3.65 -16.96 -23.28
CA VAL A 102 -3.46 -15.67 -22.60
C VAL A 102 -2.17 -15.68 -21.80
N LYS A 103 -1.35 -14.64 -21.97
CA LYS A 103 -0.15 -14.43 -21.16
C LYS A 103 -0.53 -13.85 -19.82
N THR A 104 -0.04 -14.48 -18.75
CA THR A 104 -0.31 -14.09 -17.35
C THR A 104 0.91 -13.42 -16.74
N VAL A 105 0.73 -12.22 -16.24
CA VAL A 105 1.79 -11.35 -15.73
C VAL A 105 1.44 -10.82 -14.36
N ALA A 106 2.40 -10.85 -13.46
CA ALA A 106 2.27 -10.23 -12.14
C ALA A 106 3.38 -9.19 -11.90
N GLY A 107 3.11 -8.22 -11.03
CA GLY A 107 4.08 -7.21 -10.60
C GLY A 107 3.72 -6.64 -9.24
N GLY A 108 4.57 -5.77 -8.71
CA GLY A 108 4.40 -5.16 -7.40
C GLY A 108 5.47 -5.56 -6.39
N LEU A 109 5.32 -5.07 -5.17
CA LEU A 109 6.33 -5.20 -4.12
C LEU A 109 6.56 -6.66 -3.70
N TRP A 110 5.48 -7.35 -3.36
CA TRP A 110 5.57 -8.74 -2.91
C TRP A 110 6.12 -9.66 -4.00
N TYR A 111 5.57 -9.54 -5.22
CA TYR A 111 6.08 -10.32 -6.35
C TYR A 111 7.55 -10.04 -6.64
N SER A 112 8.00 -8.80 -6.47
CA SER A 112 9.41 -8.45 -6.66
C SER A 112 10.33 -9.13 -5.64
N GLY A 113 9.91 -9.18 -4.38
CA GLY A 113 10.70 -9.79 -3.31
C GLY A 113 10.63 -11.31 -3.24
N ASP A 114 9.57 -11.91 -3.79
CA ASP A 114 9.25 -13.33 -3.64
C ASP A 114 9.08 -14.07 -4.99
N PHE A 115 9.59 -13.50 -6.07
CA PHE A 115 9.31 -13.96 -7.44
C PHE A 115 9.64 -15.43 -7.67
N GLU A 116 10.76 -15.95 -7.11
CA GLU A 116 11.17 -17.34 -7.30
C GLU A 116 10.11 -18.31 -6.74
N ARG A 117 9.63 -18.05 -5.52
CA ARG A 117 8.59 -18.85 -4.89
C ARG A 117 7.25 -18.69 -5.58
N GLN A 118 6.86 -17.44 -5.93
CA GLN A 118 5.61 -17.18 -6.63
C GLN A 118 5.57 -17.90 -7.99
N MET A 119 6.63 -17.83 -8.77
CA MET A 119 6.73 -18.56 -10.04
C MET A 119 6.71 -20.07 -9.86
N ARG A 120 7.38 -20.61 -8.81
CA ARG A 120 7.45 -22.05 -8.54
C ARG A 120 6.08 -22.61 -8.11
N LEU A 121 5.38 -21.91 -7.19
CA LEU A 121 4.10 -22.36 -6.65
C LEU A 121 2.93 -22.09 -7.61
N ASN A 122 3.06 -21.18 -8.56
CA ASN A 122 2.02 -20.83 -9.51
C ASN A 122 2.46 -21.11 -10.96
N PRO A 123 2.31 -22.37 -11.43
CA PRO A 123 2.74 -22.76 -12.81
C PRO A 123 1.96 -22.04 -13.91
N THR A 124 0.83 -21.44 -13.58
CA THR A 124 0.01 -20.64 -14.50
C THR A 124 0.51 -19.21 -14.68
N LEU A 125 1.54 -18.79 -13.94
CA LEU A 125 2.19 -17.48 -14.05
C LEU A 125 3.31 -17.54 -15.08
N ASP A 126 3.18 -16.81 -16.20
CA ASP A 126 4.18 -16.77 -17.27
C ASP A 126 5.33 -15.81 -16.94
N TYR A 127 5.00 -14.62 -16.37
CA TYR A 127 5.97 -13.54 -16.14
C TYR A 127 5.75 -12.85 -14.78
N VAL A 128 6.86 -12.42 -14.18
CA VAL A 128 6.85 -11.46 -13.08
C VAL A 128 7.70 -10.26 -13.45
N MET A 129 7.16 -9.05 -13.24
CA MET A 129 7.89 -7.80 -13.41
C MET A 129 8.41 -7.32 -12.06
N LEU A 130 9.72 -7.11 -11.97
CA LEU A 130 10.40 -6.69 -10.75
C LEU A 130 10.48 -5.15 -10.71
N GLY A 131 10.16 -4.57 -9.56
CA GLY A 131 10.22 -3.13 -9.35
C GLY A 131 9.21 -2.35 -10.20
N GLU A 132 9.69 -1.38 -10.97
CA GLU A 132 8.86 -0.53 -11.82
C GLU A 132 8.57 -1.21 -13.16
N ALA A 133 7.29 -1.42 -13.45
CA ALA A 133 6.86 -2.29 -14.54
C ALA A 133 6.82 -1.62 -15.92
N GLU A 134 6.82 -0.29 -16.00
CA GLU A 134 6.56 0.46 -17.24
C GLU A 134 7.52 0.06 -18.37
N LEU A 135 8.82 0.18 -18.13
CA LEU A 135 9.84 -0.13 -19.15
C LEU A 135 9.96 -1.63 -19.42
N THR A 136 9.74 -2.46 -18.39
CA THR A 136 9.77 -3.92 -18.52
C THR A 136 8.61 -4.42 -19.36
N MET A 137 7.40 -3.87 -19.18
CA MET A 137 6.23 -4.20 -19.98
C MET A 137 6.41 -3.77 -21.44
N GLU A 138 6.97 -2.58 -21.68
CA GLU A 138 7.29 -2.10 -23.02
C GLU A 138 8.22 -3.08 -23.76
N ASP A 139 9.34 -3.45 -23.10
CA ASP A 139 10.32 -4.38 -23.70
C ASP A 139 9.71 -5.77 -23.94
N LEU A 140 8.88 -6.27 -23.02
CA LEU A 140 8.20 -7.56 -23.15
C LEU A 140 7.25 -7.57 -24.37
N ILE A 141 6.40 -6.54 -24.49
CA ILE A 141 5.46 -6.45 -25.62
C ILE A 141 6.23 -6.34 -26.95
N LYS A 142 7.28 -5.52 -27.01
CA LYS A 142 8.11 -5.38 -28.21
C LYS A 142 8.81 -6.68 -28.57
N SER A 143 9.33 -7.43 -27.59
CA SER A 143 9.98 -8.73 -27.81
C SER A 143 8.98 -9.75 -28.38
N ILE A 144 7.82 -9.94 -27.73
CA ILE A 144 6.79 -10.89 -28.17
C ILE A 144 6.25 -10.53 -29.56
N ASN A 145 6.15 -9.24 -29.88
CA ASN A 145 5.66 -8.76 -31.18
C ASN A 145 6.72 -8.72 -32.27
N GLY A 146 7.97 -9.12 -31.96
CA GLY A 146 9.07 -9.10 -32.92
C GLY A 146 9.57 -7.70 -33.29
N ALA A 147 9.22 -6.68 -32.51
CA ALA A 147 9.65 -5.30 -32.67
C ALA A 147 10.97 -4.99 -31.94
N SER A 148 11.52 -5.96 -31.21
CA SER A 148 12.82 -5.89 -30.55
C SER A 148 13.58 -7.20 -30.78
N PRO A 149 14.93 -7.15 -30.98
CA PRO A 149 15.75 -8.35 -31.05
C PRO A 149 16.03 -8.98 -29.68
N VAL A 150 15.72 -8.27 -28.56
CA VAL A 150 15.93 -8.74 -27.19
C VAL A 150 14.98 -9.88 -26.91
N LYS A 151 15.52 -11.03 -26.48
CA LYS A 151 14.69 -12.18 -26.10
C LYS A 151 14.10 -11.96 -24.71
N GLU A 152 12.95 -12.54 -24.43
CA GLU A 152 12.24 -12.43 -23.17
C GLU A 152 13.14 -12.69 -21.94
N ARG A 153 14.03 -13.70 -22.04
CA ARG A 153 14.98 -14.06 -20.98
C ARG A 153 16.06 -13.00 -20.70
N ASP A 154 16.27 -12.08 -21.62
CA ASP A 154 17.32 -11.05 -21.53
C ASP A 154 16.72 -9.65 -21.26
N ILE A 155 15.41 -9.56 -21.02
CA ILE A 155 14.74 -8.30 -20.71
C ILE A 155 15.06 -7.89 -19.26
N PRO A 156 15.60 -6.69 -19.04
CA PRO A 156 15.87 -6.20 -17.69
C PRO A 156 14.58 -6.12 -16.84
N GLY A 157 14.69 -6.58 -15.58
CA GLY A 157 13.58 -6.55 -14.63
C GLY A 157 12.46 -7.58 -14.88
N LEU A 158 12.64 -8.49 -15.83
CA LEU A 158 11.67 -9.54 -16.14
C LEU A 158 12.10 -10.89 -15.56
N VAL A 159 11.20 -11.59 -14.91
CA VAL A 159 11.28 -13.02 -14.64
C VAL A 159 10.34 -13.74 -15.59
N SER A 160 10.85 -14.73 -16.29
CA SER A 160 10.09 -15.45 -17.34
C SER A 160 10.12 -16.96 -17.13
N ARG A 161 8.98 -17.61 -17.36
CA ARG A 161 8.89 -19.07 -17.46
C ARG A 161 9.16 -19.48 -18.90
N GLN A 162 10.18 -20.30 -19.07
CA GLN A 162 10.58 -20.81 -20.37
C GLN A 162 9.68 -22.00 -20.80
N LYS A 163 9.74 -22.39 -22.07
CA LYS A 163 8.95 -23.51 -22.62
C LYS A 163 9.22 -24.86 -21.96
N ASP A 164 10.44 -25.03 -21.44
CA ASP A 164 10.85 -26.24 -20.68
C ASP A 164 10.46 -26.20 -19.21
N GLY A 165 9.73 -25.13 -18.79
CA GLY A 165 9.31 -24.91 -17.41
C GLY A 165 10.33 -24.23 -16.52
N SER A 166 11.57 -24.01 -16.98
CA SER A 166 12.60 -23.30 -16.23
C SER A 166 12.22 -21.81 -16.00
N ILE A 167 12.64 -21.27 -14.87
CA ILE A 167 12.42 -19.87 -14.49
C ILE A 167 13.73 -19.12 -14.71
N VAL A 168 13.69 -18.06 -15.49
CA VAL A 168 14.86 -17.24 -15.83
C VAL A 168 14.63 -15.81 -15.38
N LEU A 169 15.57 -15.29 -14.59
CA LEU A 169 15.66 -13.88 -14.20
C LEU A 169 16.50 -13.12 -15.24
N GLY A 170 15.93 -12.09 -15.82
CA GLY A 170 16.63 -11.16 -16.71
C GLY A 170 17.63 -10.25 -15.94
N PRO A 171 18.37 -9.41 -16.66
CA PRO A 171 19.27 -8.44 -16.04
C PRO A 171 18.56 -7.45 -15.11
N HIS A 172 19.35 -6.76 -14.30
CA HIS A 172 18.85 -5.66 -13.47
C HIS A 172 18.26 -4.53 -14.34
N ARG A 173 17.15 -3.91 -13.85
CA ARG A 173 16.57 -2.71 -14.44
C ARG A 173 16.73 -1.53 -13.48
N ASP A 174 17.27 -0.43 -13.99
CA ASP A 174 17.33 0.83 -13.23
C ASP A 174 15.93 1.44 -13.07
N LEU A 175 15.74 2.17 -11.98
CA LEU A 175 14.52 2.90 -11.68
C LEU A 175 14.34 4.08 -12.65
N ILE A 176 13.10 4.48 -12.90
CA ILE A 176 12.78 5.68 -13.68
C ILE A 176 13.24 6.90 -12.88
N PRO A 177 14.23 7.68 -13.36
CA PRO A 177 14.84 8.74 -12.55
C PRO A 177 13.91 9.95 -12.31
N ASP A 178 13.05 10.26 -13.27
CA ASP A 178 12.09 11.35 -13.21
C ASP A 178 10.66 10.82 -13.45
N LEU A 179 9.84 10.81 -12.40
CA LEU A 179 8.46 10.33 -12.49
C LEU A 179 7.55 11.28 -13.29
N ASN A 180 7.95 12.54 -13.50
CA ASN A 180 7.15 13.52 -14.25
C ASN A 180 7.06 13.19 -15.75
N VAL A 181 7.94 12.31 -16.27
CA VAL A 181 7.86 11.83 -17.66
C VAL A 181 6.73 10.82 -17.87
N LEU A 182 6.16 10.28 -16.80
CA LEU A 182 5.06 9.33 -16.91
C LEU A 182 3.75 10.05 -17.26
N PRO A 183 2.89 9.45 -18.10
CA PRO A 183 1.59 10.03 -18.46
C PRO A 183 0.66 10.15 -17.25
N MET A 184 -0.44 10.90 -17.39
CA MET A 184 -1.54 10.89 -16.42
C MET A 184 -2.17 9.49 -16.35
N PRO A 185 -2.46 8.96 -15.15
CA PRO A 185 -3.07 7.65 -15.00
C PRO A 185 -4.40 7.54 -15.79
N ALA A 186 -4.66 6.37 -16.35
CA ALA A 186 -5.83 6.11 -17.19
C ALA A 186 -7.09 5.84 -16.37
N TYR A 187 -7.50 6.80 -15.54
CA TYR A 187 -8.69 6.71 -14.68
C TYR A 187 -9.99 6.42 -15.44
N ASP A 188 -10.04 6.75 -16.73
CA ASP A 188 -11.17 6.51 -17.61
C ASP A 188 -11.48 5.01 -17.86
N LEU A 189 -10.56 4.13 -17.51
CA LEU A 189 -10.73 2.68 -17.57
C LEU A 189 -11.38 2.09 -16.31
N PHE A 190 -11.49 2.87 -15.24
CA PHE A 190 -11.88 2.38 -13.92
C PHE A 190 -13.23 2.97 -13.46
N PRO A 191 -14.01 2.23 -12.66
CA PRO A 191 -15.30 2.69 -12.15
C PRO A 191 -15.10 3.69 -10.99
N MET A 192 -14.64 4.92 -11.30
CA MET A 192 -14.24 5.94 -10.32
C MET A 192 -15.37 6.32 -9.35
N ASP A 193 -16.65 6.12 -9.72
CA ASP A 193 -17.83 6.34 -8.89
C ASP A 193 -18.06 5.23 -7.84
N LYS A 194 -17.35 4.10 -7.93
CA LYS A 194 -17.50 2.96 -7.01
C LYS A 194 -16.47 2.96 -5.87
N TYR A 195 -15.46 3.81 -5.95
CA TYR A 195 -14.40 3.83 -4.95
C TYR A 195 -14.81 4.58 -3.69
N VAL A 196 -14.39 4.03 -2.55
CA VAL A 196 -14.78 4.47 -1.21
C VAL A 196 -13.60 4.29 -0.28
N GLY A 197 -13.14 5.38 0.29
CA GLY A 197 -12.15 5.35 1.37
C GLY A 197 -12.83 5.53 2.70
N HIS A 198 -12.66 4.62 3.64
CA HIS A 198 -13.46 4.54 4.85
C HIS A 198 -14.96 4.86 4.59
N THR A 199 -15.85 4.53 5.47
CA THR A 199 -17.30 4.61 5.20
C THR A 199 -17.79 6.01 4.76
N TYR A 200 -17.06 7.08 5.11
CA TYR A 200 -17.50 8.47 4.93
C TYR A 200 -16.69 9.30 3.93
N TRP A 201 -15.65 8.71 3.32
CA TRP A 201 -14.81 9.41 2.33
C TRP A 201 -15.27 9.04 0.92
N LYS A 202 -16.29 9.75 0.46
CA LYS A 202 -16.91 9.55 -0.87
C LYS A 202 -17.21 10.90 -1.53
N PRO A 203 -17.00 11.08 -2.81
CA PRO A 203 -16.16 10.24 -3.72
C PRO A 203 -14.66 10.31 -3.35
N PHE A 204 -13.94 9.22 -3.60
CA PHE A 204 -12.61 8.98 -3.05
C PHE A 204 -11.61 8.49 -4.11
N ALA A 205 -10.34 8.86 -3.96
CA ALA A 205 -9.22 8.27 -4.70
C ALA A 205 -7.98 8.12 -3.82
N GLU A 206 -7.14 7.15 -4.16
CA GLU A 206 -5.78 7.03 -3.66
C GLU A 206 -4.79 7.43 -4.73
N LEU A 207 -3.71 8.10 -4.35
CA LEU A 207 -2.64 8.53 -5.24
C LEU A 207 -1.27 8.14 -4.67
N MET A 208 -0.36 7.82 -5.57
CA MET A 208 1.07 7.72 -5.29
C MET A 208 1.79 8.80 -6.11
N THR A 209 2.29 9.80 -5.44
CA THR A 209 2.98 10.93 -6.06
C THR A 209 4.48 10.85 -5.95
N SER A 210 4.97 9.87 -5.19
CA SER A 210 6.39 9.54 -5.05
C SER A 210 6.59 8.03 -4.99
N ARG A 211 7.82 7.59 -5.17
CA ARG A 211 8.25 6.19 -5.04
C ARG A 211 9.51 6.14 -4.20
N GLY A 212 9.56 5.19 -3.26
CA GLY A 212 10.65 4.98 -2.33
C GLY A 212 10.55 5.80 -1.05
N CYS A 213 11.35 5.43 -0.06
CA CYS A 213 11.38 6.05 1.26
C CYS A 213 12.83 6.22 1.73
N PRO A 214 13.21 7.35 2.37
CA PRO A 214 14.54 7.52 2.95
C PRO A 214 14.75 6.70 4.24
N GLY A 215 13.68 6.10 4.80
CA GLY A 215 13.74 5.22 5.96
C GLY A 215 14.32 3.85 5.64
N LYS A 216 14.85 3.17 6.67
CA LYS A 216 15.41 1.80 6.58
C LYS A 216 14.78 0.86 7.61
N CYS A 217 13.50 1.04 7.89
CA CYS A 217 12.76 0.26 8.88
C CYS A 217 12.75 -1.21 8.48
N HIS A 218 13.35 -2.12 9.28
CA HIS A 218 13.54 -3.51 8.88
C HIS A 218 12.25 -4.36 8.86
N PHE A 219 11.16 -3.84 9.35
CA PHE A 219 9.82 -4.44 9.23
C PHE A 219 9.06 -3.98 7.98
N CYS A 220 9.59 -2.98 7.23
CA CYS A 220 8.88 -2.32 6.13
C CYS A 220 8.78 -3.21 4.90
N TYR A 221 7.65 -3.15 4.19
CA TYR A 221 7.43 -3.84 2.92
C TYR A 221 8.38 -3.38 1.79
N GLU A 222 8.95 -2.18 1.88
CA GLU A 222 9.94 -1.67 0.95
C GLU A 222 11.15 -2.62 0.77
N TRP A 223 11.46 -3.46 1.77
CA TRP A 223 12.49 -4.47 1.66
C TRP A 223 12.28 -5.46 0.51
N ALA A 224 11.04 -5.66 0.09
CA ALA A 224 10.74 -6.50 -1.06
C ALA A 224 11.39 -6.00 -2.36
N LEU A 225 11.67 -4.68 -2.46
CA LEU A 225 12.38 -4.08 -3.60
C LEU A 225 13.91 -4.02 -3.42
N TYR A 226 14.41 -4.19 -2.19
CA TYR A 226 15.82 -3.97 -1.86
C TYR A 226 16.66 -5.25 -1.85
N ASP A 227 16.54 -6.07 -2.87
CA ASP A 227 17.46 -7.17 -3.13
C ASP A 227 18.45 -6.79 -4.23
N ALA A 228 19.64 -7.41 -4.22
CA ALA A 228 20.63 -7.26 -5.28
C ALA A 228 20.13 -7.67 -6.69
N ARG A 229 18.99 -8.35 -6.76
CA ARG A 229 18.33 -8.82 -7.98
C ARG A 229 17.19 -7.92 -8.44
N THR A 230 16.71 -7.01 -7.57
CA THR A 230 15.66 -6.04 -7.88
C THR A 230 16.25 -4.66 -8.16
N ALA A 231 15.45 -3.75 -8.70
CA ALA A 231 15.91 -2.46 -9.21
C ALA A 231 16.55 -1.54 -8.17
N ALA A 232 16.25 -1.69 -6.89
CA ALA A 232 16.70 -0.77 -5.87
C ALA A 232 17.97 -1.24 -5.18
N LYS A 233 19.10 -0.71 -5.60
CA LYS A 233 20.38 -0.87 -4.89
C LYS A 233 20.52 0.06 -3.70
N ASP A 234 19.68 1.08 -3.61
CA ASP A 234 19.75 2.13 -2.59
C ASP A 234 18.37 2.43 -2.03
N PHE A 235 18.20 2.29 -0.72
CA PHE A 235 17.02 2.70 0.05
C PHE A 235 16.68 4.20 -0.08
N THR A 236 17.65 5.02 -0.48
CA THR A 236 17.49 6.48 -0.54
C THR A 236 16.96 6.99 -1.87
N SER A 237 16.59 6.11 -2.80
CA SER A 237 16.11 6.48 -4.14
C SER A 237 14.68 7.02 -4.15
N TRP A 238 14.34 7.90 -3.19
CA TRP A 238 13.07 8.62 -3.21
C TRP A 238 13.02 9.55 -4.44
N ARG A 239 11.91 9.51 -5.16
CA ARG A 239 11.62 10.36 -6.31
C ARG A 239 10.16 10.75 -6.28
N GLY A 240 9.86 12.04 -6.49
CA GLY A 240 8.51 12.58 -6.43
C GLY A 240 8.10 13.32 -7.70
N LEU A 241 6.80 13.46 -7.86
CA LEU A 241 6.20 14.38 -8.82
C LEU A 241 6.37 15.82 -8.33
N THR A 242 6.44 16.77 -9.26
CA THR A 242 6.35 18.20 -8.94
C THR A 242 4.98 18.53 -8.38
N GLY A 243 4.91 19.57 -7.52
CA GLY A 243 3.64 20.03 -6.96
C GLY A 243 2.61 20.41 -8.03
N LYS A 244 3.08 21.01 -9.13
CA LYS A 244 2.24 21.34 -10.29
C LYS A 244 1.66 20.08 -10.95
N ARG A 245 2.46 19.02 -11.14
CA ARG A 245 2.01 17.76 -11.74
C ARG A 245 0.96 17.06 -10.87
N ILE A 246 1.15 17.10 -9.54
CA ILE A 246 0.15 16.60 -8.58
C ILE A 246 -1.17 17.37 -8.74
N CYS A 247 -1.11 18.71 -8.82
CA CYS A 247 -2.30 19.55 -9.03
C CYS A 247 -3.00 19.29 -10.36
N ASP A 248 -2.27 18.98 -11.44
CA ASP A 248 -2.87 18.61 -12.73
C ASP A 248 -3.71 17.35 -12.61
N GLU A 249 -3.23 16.38 -11.83
CA GLU A 249 -3.96 15.13 -11.55
C GLU A 249 -5.18 15.36 -10.66
N LEU A 250 -5.04 16.16 -9.58
CA LEU A 250 -6.17 16.53 -8.72
C LEU A 250 -7.26 17.29 -9.50
N ASP A 251 -6.90 18.15 -10.44
CA ASP A 251 -7.86 18.85 -11.28
C ASP A 251 -8.69 17.90 -12.16
N ILE A 252 -8.06 16.83 -12.70
CA ILE A 252 -8.77 15.80 -13.44
C ILE A 252 -9.71 15.03 -12.52
N LEU A 253 -9.25 14.64 -11.34
CA LEU A 253 -10.04 13.89 -10.37
C LEU A 253 -11.24 14.70 -9.87
N GLU A 254 -11.07 15.97 -9.55
CA GLU A 254 -12.15 16.85 -9.12
C GLU A 254 -13.15 17.12 -10.24
N LYS A 255 -12.66 17.63 -11.38
CA LYS A 255 -13.53 18.16 -12.45
C LYS A 255 -14.21 17.10 -13.28
N LYS A 256 -13.52 15.98 -13.53
CA LYS A 256 -14.06 14.90 -14.38
C LYS A 256 -14.79 13.82 -13.58
N TYR A 257 -14.29 13.50 -12.38
CA TYR A 257 -14.79 12.38 -11.58
C TYR A 257 -15.47 12.82 -10.28
N GLY A 258 -15.47 14.10 -9.95
CA GLY A 258 -16.13 14.64 -8.76
C GLY A 258 -15.49 14.17 -7.46
N ILE A 259 -14.20 13.76 -7.47
CA ILE A 259 -13.51 13.28 -6.27
C ILE A 259 -13.42 14.41 -5.25
N ALA A 260 -13.79 14.11 -4.01
CA ALA A 260 -13.81 15.06 -2.90
C ALA A 260 -12.74 14.78 -1.83
N THR A 261 -12.18 13.58 -1.82
CA THR A 261 -11.14 13.18 -0.86
C THR A 261 -10.07 12.35 -1.55
N VAL A 262 -8.81 12.66 -1.25
CA VAL A 262 -7.65 11.91 -1.72
C VAL A 262 -6.80 11.48 -0.53
N VAL A 263 -6.32 10.24 -0.56
CA VAL A 263 -5.23 9.77 0.30
C VAL A 263 -3.97 9.63 -0.56
N PHE A 264 -2.91 10.34 -0.18
CA PHE A 264 -1.59 10.12 -0.73
C PHE A 264 -0.96 8.92 -0.03
N GLN A 265 -0.84 7.82 -0.77
CA GLN A 265 -0.32 6.53 -0.29
C GLN A 265 1.20 6.42 -0.50
N ASP A 266 1.86 7.55 -0.56
CA ASP A 266 3.32 7.64 -0.65
C ASP A 266 3.97 7.10 0.62
N ASP A 267 5.05 6.34 0.52
CA ASP A 267 5.80 5.79 1.66
C ASP A 267 6.34 6.89 2.58
N ALA A 268 6.62 8.07 2.04
CA ALA A 268 7.03 9.27 2.75
C ALA A 268 6.67 10.52 1.92
N PHE A 269 5.41 10.93 1.96
CA PHE A 269 4.89 12.07 1.19
C PHE A 269 5.62 13.38 1.50
N ASN A 270 5.96 13.59 2.77
CA ASN A 270 6.58 14.83 3.24
C ASN A 270 8.12 14.87 3.07
N THR A 271 8.70 14.11 2.13
CA THR A 271 10.16 14.06 1.95
C THR A 271 10.73 15.32 1.31
N ASP A 272 10.06 15.88 0.29
CA ASP A 272 10.49 17.11 -0.38
C ASP A 272 9.66 18.30 0.05
N THR A 273 10.23 19.16 0.89
CA THR A 273 9.56 20.36 1.40
C THR A 273 9.25 21.38 0.29
N ALA A 274 10.11 21.50 -0.71
CA ALA A 274 9.90 22.47 -1.79
C ALA A 274 8.74 22.04 -2.70
N ALA A 275 8.68 20.77 -3.08
CA ALA A 275 7.57 20.20 -3.84
C ALA A 275 6.25 20.30 -3.05
N MET A 276 6.29 20.11 -1.72
CA MET A 276 5.13 20.25 -0.84
C MET A 276 4.59 21.69 -0.83
N VAL A 277 5.47 22.69 -0.72
CA VAL A 277 5.08 24.10 -0.76
C VAL A 277 4.49 24.43 -2.12
N GLU A 278 5.16 24.05 -3.22
CA GLU A 278 4.65 24.24 -4.59
C GLU A 278 3.26 23.62 -4.76
N PHE A 279 3.07 22.39 -4.29
CA PHE A 279 1.78 21.69 -4.34
C PHE A 279 0.69 22.47 -3.61
N CYS A 280 0.94 22.90 -2.38
CA CYS A 280 -0.04 23.62 -1.57
C CYS A 280 -0.41 24.98 -2.19
N GLU A 281 0.59 25.75 -2.61
CA GLU A 281 0.38 27.08 -3.24
C GLU A 281 -0.39 26.96 -4.57
N GLU A 282 0.01 26.02 -5.42
CA GLU A 282 -0.64 25.83 -6.73
C GLU A 282 -2.07 25.31 -6.56
N LYS A 283 -2.31 24.38 -5.62
CA LYS A 283 -3.64 23.87 -5.29
C LYS A 283 -4.59 24.98 -4.82
N ILE A 284 -4.11 25.85 -3.92
CA ILE A 284 -4.87 27.00 -3.42
C ILE A 284 -5.17 27.98 -4.57
N LYS A 285 -4.17 28.31 -5.38
CA LYS A 285 -4.29 29.21 -6.54
C LYS A 285 -5.31 28.70 -7.55
N ARG A 286 -5.36 27.40 -7.82
CA ARG A 286 -6.36 26.79 -8.72
C ARG A 286 -7.75 26.68 -8.11
N GLY A 287 -7.87 26.85 -6.80
CA GLY A 287 -9.13 26.71 -6.07
C GLY A 287 -9.65 25.28 -6.02
N ASN A 288 -8.77 24.27 -6.19
CA ASN A 288 -9.12 22.86 -6.09
C ASN A 288 -9.63 22.53 -4.67
N LYS A 289 -10.78 21.84 -4.55
CA LYS A 289 -11.52 21.61 -3.30
C LYS A 289 -11.28 20.24 -2.67
N ILE A 290 -10.49 19.39 -3.28
CA ILE A 290 -10.21 18.06 -2.73
C ILE A 290 -9.54 18.18 -1.36
N ASP A 291 -10.12 17.57 -0.34
CA ASP A 291 -9.47 17.37 0.95
C ASP A 291 -8.52 16.19 0.88
N TRP A 292 -7.44 16.22 1.65
CA TRP A 292 -6.42 15.19 1.51
C TRP A 292 -5.82 14.71 2.83
N VAL A 293 -5.30 13.50 2.79
CA VAL A 293 -4.59 12.77 3.86
C VAL A 293 -3.25 12.32 3.31
N CYS A 294 -2.23 12.26 4.13
CA CYS A 294 -0.94 11.68 3.74
C CYS A 294 -0.22 10.98 4.88
N LEU A 295 0.75 10.14 4.50
CA LEU A 295 1.69 9.50 5.39
C LEU A 295 2.99 10.31 5.40
N GLY A 296 3.58 10.50 6.59
CA GLY A 296 4.82 11.26 6.70
C GLY A 296 5.68 10.83 7.89
N ARG A 297 6.98 11.11 7.77
CA ARG A 297 7.94 10.83 8.82
C ARG A 297 7.93 11.90 9.90
N ALA A 298 8.06 11.49 11.15
CA ALA A 298 8.00 12.40 12.30
C ALA A 298 9.14 13.46 12.31
N ASP A 299 10.36 13.08 11.92
CA ASP A 299 11.49 13.99 11.82
C ASP A 299 11.23 15.11 10.78
N GLN A 300 10.60 14.76 9.67
CA GLN A 300 10.23 15.72 8.64
C GLN A 300 9.05 16.60 9.05
N TRP A 301 8.00 16.05 9.69
CA TRP A 301 6.91 16.87 10.23
C TRP A 301 7.42 17.95 11.18
N VAL A 302 8.36 17.58 12.09
CA VAL A 302 8.96 18.55 13.02
C VAL A 302 9.75 19.63 12.27
N SER A 303 10.53 19.28 11.28
CA SER A 303 11.30 20.24 10.46
C SER A 303 10.40 21.14 9.61
N GLN A 304 9.22 20.67 9.23
CA GLN A 304 8.25 21.35 8.37
C GLN A 304 7.12 22.05 9.14
N HIS A 305 7.25 22.22 10.47
CA HIS A 305 6.18 22.80 11.30
C HIS A 305 5.67 24.16 10.80
N ASN A 306 6.54 24.96 10.20
CA ASN A 306 6.22 26.30 9.68
C ASN A 306 5.33 26.29 8.44
N ILE A 307 5.24 25.18 7.70
CA ILE A 307 4.37 25.07 6.51
C ILE A 307 3.04 24.39 6.80
N LEU A 308 2.83 23.86 8.01
CA LEU A 308 1.55 23.22 8.39
C LEU A 308 0.32 24.12 8.19
N PRO A 309 0.36 25.43 8.51
CA PRO A 309 -0.76 26.33 8.20
C PRO A 309 -1.09 26.41 6.70
N LEU A 310 -0.06 26.37 5.84
CA LEU A 310 -0.23 26.34 4.39
C LEU A 310 -0.85 25.00 3.95
N MET A 311 -0.36 23.88 4.47
CA MET A 311 -0.90 22.54 4.18
C MET A 311 -2.36 22.42 4.62
N LYS A 312 -2.70 22.93 5.82
CA LYS A 312 -4.10 23.00 6.30
C LYS A 312 -4.97 23.80 5.35
N LYS A 313 -4.52 24.98 4.94
CA LYS A 313 -5.24 25.84 3.98
C LYS A 313 -5.40 25.15 2.61
N ALA A 314 -4.45 24.32 2.21
CA ALA A 314 -4.52 23.51 1.00
C ALA A 314 -5.41 22.27 1.14
N GLY A 315 -5.99 22.00 2.32
CA GLY A 315 -6.96 20.93 2.55
C GLY A 315 -6.43 19.69 3.28
N LEU A 316 -5.21 19.71 3.85
CA LEU A 316 -4.74 18.64 4.73
C LEU A 316 -5.63 18.58 5.98
N PHE A 317 -6.29 17.45 6.20
CA PHE A 317 -7.15 17.30 7.38
C PHE A 317 -6.71 16.19 8.33
N LEU A 318 -5.91 15.24 7.87
CA LEU A 318 -5.41 14.11 8.64
C LEU A 318 -4.01 13.72 8.17
N ALA A 319 -3.09 13.46 9.09
CA ALA A 319 -1.74 13.03 8.79
C ALA A 319 -1.38 11.75 9.58
N LEU A 320 -0.76 10.79 8.91
CA LEU A 320 -0.29 9.57 9.54
C LEU A 320 1.19 9.69 9.88
N THR A 321 1.57 9.17 11.06
CA THR A 321 2.96 9.01 11.47
C THR A 321 3.12 7.73 12.29
N GLY A 322 4.22 7.02 12.06
CA GLY A 322 4.48 5.78 12.81
C GLY A 322 5.01 6.07 14.21
N VAL A 323 4.30 5.61 15.24
CA VAL A 323 4.77 5.54 16.65
C VAL A 323 5.64 4.31 16.83
N GLU A 324 5.19 3.20 16.35
CA GLU A 324 5.74 1.85 16.25
C GLU A 324 6.00 1.19 17.60
N VAL A 325 6.91 1.74 18.42
CA VAL A 325 7.43 1.08 19.62
C VAL A 325 7.53 2.02 20.84
N GLU A 326 7.91 1.46 21.98
CA GLU A 326 7.85 2.10 23.30
C GLU A 326 8.99 3.07 23.63
N ASP A 327 10.18 2.95 22.99
CA ASP A 327 11.35 3.74 23.36
C ASP A 327 12.33 3.96 22.22
N ASP A 328 13.25 4.92 22.39
CA ASP A 328 14.24 5.30 21.37
C ASP A 328 15.28 4.19 21.08
N MET A 329 15.58 3.32 22.06
CA MET A 329 16.50 2.20 21.84
C MET A 329 15.88 1.17 20.92
N THR A 330 14.61 0.84 21.13
CA THR A 330 13.84 -0.08 20.28
C THR A 330 13.63 0.55 18.88
N LEU A 331 13.28 1.85 18.79
CA LEU A 331 13.24 2.59 17.53
C LEU A 331 14.56 2.52 16.77
N GLY A 332 15.68 2.71 17.46
CA GLY A 332 17.02 2.58 16.86
C GLY A 332 17.27 1.19 16.28
N LYS A 333 16.87 0.13 16.99
CA LYS A 333 16.95 -1.25 16.51
C LYS A 333 16.08 -1.50 15.27
N THR A 334 14.94 -0.81 15.16
CA THR A 334 14.08 -0.94 13.96
C THR A 334 14.61 -0.20 12.73
N GLY A 335 15.64 0.61 12.86
CA GLY A 335 16.19 1.38 11.75
C GLY A 335 15.32 2.57 11.30
N LYS A 336 14.30 2.96 12.09
CA LYS A 336 13.35 4.03 11.73
C LYS A 336 14.02 5.42 11.70
N GLY A 337 15.02 5.65 12.55
CA GLY A 337 15.81 6.90 12.56
C GLY A 337 15.05 8.13 13.05
N VAL A 338 14.04 7.95 13.91
CA VAL A 338 13.30 9.01 14.60
C VAL A 338 13.30 8.74 16.10
N THR A 339 12.90 9.72 16.92
CA THR A 339 12.79 9.60 18.38
C THR A 339 11.35 9.72 18.86
N ILE A 340 11.04 9.17 20.03
CA ILE A 340 9.72 9.32 20.69
C ILE A 340 9.40 10.81 20.88
N ALA A 341 10.40 11.62 21.23
CA ALA A 341 10.22 13.08 21.37
C ALA A 341 9.78 13.75 20.04
N GLN A 342 10.35 13.35 18.91
CA GLN A 342 9.93 13.84 17.58
C GLN A 342 8.52 13.40 17.25
N ILE A 343 8.15 12.14 17.53
CA ILE A 343 6.81 11.62 17.30
C ILE A 343 5.77 12.39 18.14
N LYS A 344 6.04 12.58 19.42
CA LYS A 344 5.20 13.36 20.33
C LYS A 344 5.05 14.81 19.84
N LYS A 345 6.17 15.43 19.43
CA LYS A 345 6.14 16.78 18.86
C LYS A 345 5.31 16.85 17.57
N THR A 346 5.38 15.82 16.73
CA THR A 346 4.56 15.73 15.51
C THR A 346 3.07 15.79 15.83
N VAL A 347 2.58 14.92 16.73
CA VAL A 347 1.17 14.93 17.13
C VAL A 347 0.75 16.27 17.72
N GLN A 348 1.63 16.89 18.54
CA GLN A 348 1.37 18.22 19.10
C GLN A 348 1.19 19.29 18.00
N ILE A 349 2.15 19.41 17.04
CA ILE A 349 2.09 20.47 16.03
C ILE A 349 0.96 20.26 15.01
N LEU A 350 0.60 19.01 14.72
CA LEU A 350 -0.60 18.71 13.90
C LEU A 350 -1.86 19.21 14.60
N ARG A 351 -2.01 18.89 15.89
CA ARG A 351 -3.14 19.34 16.73
C ARG A 351 -3.22 20.86 16.84
N GLU A 352 -2.09 21.56 17.04
CA GLU A 352 -2.00 23.02 17.07
C GLU A 352 -2.46 23.69 15.77
N ASN A 353 -2.45 22.94 14.66
CA ASN A 353 -2.91 23.39 13.34
C ASN A 353 -4.27 22.82 12.92
N ASP A 354 -5.06 22.28 13.87
CA ASP A 354 -6.35 21.63 13.60
C ASP A 354 -6.29 20.51 12.55
N ILE A 355 -5.14 19.81 12.45
CA ILE A 355 -4.94 18.63 11.61
C ILE A 355 -5.02 17.40 12.52
N GLY A 356 -5.89 16.45 12.17
CA GLY A 356 -5.97 15.18 12.90
C GLY A 356 -4.71 14.33 12.71
N SER A 357 -4.42 13.48 13.68
CA SER A 357 -3.25 12.60 13.67
C SER A 357 -3.65 11.13 13.74
N VAL A 358 -3.01 10.29 12.93
CA VAL A 358 -3.02 8.83 13.08
C VAL A 358 -1.64 8.39 13.56
N GLY A 359 -1.59 7.67 14.67
CA GLY A 359 -0.38 7.02 15.17
C GLY A 359 -0.46 5.52 14.92
N THR A 360 0.40 4.98 14.06
CA THR A 360 0.51 3.53 13.86
C THR A 360 1.43 2.93 14.91
N VAL A 361 1.02 1.80 15.48
CA VAL A 361 1.77 1.06 16.50
C VAL A 361 1.93 -0.37 16.04
N LEU A 362 3.16 -0.88 16.11
CA LEU A 362 3.51 -2.21 15.67
C LEU A 362 3.72 -3.13 16.89
N ILE A 363 3.07 -4.30 16.91
CA ILE A 363 3.29 -5.35 17.92
C ILE A 363 3.63 -6.68 17.27
N GLY A 364 4.18 -7.60 18.07
CA GLY A 364 4.68 -8.88 17.55
C GLY A 364 6.12 -8.81 17.05
N LEU A 365 6.88 -7.77 17.44
CA LEU A 365 8.33 -7.74 17.18
C LEU A 365 9.00 -8.89 17.92
N LYS A 366 10.08 -9.41 17.37
CA LYS A 366 10.79 -10.61 17.89
C LYS A 366 11.11 -10.57 19.39
N GLU A 367 11.45 -9.39 19.93
CA GLU A 367 11.79 -9.20 21.34
C GLU A 367 10.57 -8.79 22.21
N ASP A 368 9.35 -8.79 21.66
CA ASP A 368 8.17 -8.36 22.41
C ASP A 368 7.82 -9.34 23.54
N THR A 369 7.57 -8.76 24.71
CA THR A 369 6.97 -9.37 25.87
C THR A 369 5.67 -8.67 26.20
N GLU A 370 4.82 -9.26 27.03
CA GLU A 370 3.60 -8.60 27.53
C GLU A 370 3.91 -7.23 28.17
N ALA A 371 4.99 -7.15 28.94
CA ALA A 371 5.41 -5.89 29.60
C ALA A 371 5.78 -4.81 28.56
N LYS A 372 6.52 -5.14 27.51
CA LYS A 372 6.87 -4.20 26.44
C LYS A 372 5.64 -3.71 25.68
N ILE A 373 4.72 -4.61 25.34
CA ILE A 373 3.48 -4.23 24.64
C ILE A 373 2.63 -3.29 25.51
N LYS A 374 2.51 -3.56 26.81
CA LYS A 374 1.82 -2.68 27.74
C LYS A 374 2.49 -1.29 27.87
N GLU A 375 3.83 -1.27 27.93
CA GLU A 375 4.60 -0.02 27.96
C GLU A 375 4.43 0.76 26.64
N ARG A 376 4.39 0.07 25.50
CA ARG A 376 4.12 0.68 24.18
C ARG A 376 2.77 1.37 24.13
N LEU A 377 1.73 0.75 24.68
CA LEU A 377 0.43 1.38 24.80
C LEU A 377 0.49 2.63 25.71
N ARG A 378 1.20 2.55 26.85
CA ARG A 378 1.38 3.69 27.75
C ARG A 378 2.07 4.88 27.05
N VAL A 379 3.11 4.60 26.26
CA VAL A 379 3.80 5.64 25.47
C VAL A 379 2.91 6.19 24.35
N ALA A 380 2.14 5.34 23.68
CA ALA A 380 1.15 5.79 22.70
C ALA A 380 0.07 6.69 23.36
N ASP A 381 -0.36 6.37 24.57
CA ASP A 381 -1.27 7.22 25.36
C ASP A 381 -0.66 8.59 25.70
N GLU A 382 0.65 8.66 26.00
CA GLU A 382 1.35 9.92 26.25
C GLU A 382 1.57 10.76 25.01
N ILE A 383 1.74 10.12 23.87
CA ILE A 383 1.80 10.77 22.54
C ILE A 383 0.42 11.28 22.16
N ASP A 384 -0.63 10.54 22.51
CA ASP A 384 -2.05 10.85 22.34
C ASP A 384 -2.45 11.22 20.89
N PRO A 385 -2.14 10.37 19.88
CA PRO A 385 -2.70 10.56 18.54
C PRO A 385 -4.24 10.49 18.57
N ASP A 386 -4.90 11.16 17.62
CA ASP A 386 -6.37 11.18 17.56
C ASP A 386 -6.96 9.84 17.14
N ILE A 387 -6.24 9.14 16.28
CA ILE A 387 -6.54 7.78 15.85
C ILE A 387 -5.32 6.90 16.16
N PHE A 388 -5.56 5.82 16.88
CA PHE A 388 -4.58 4.78 17.16
C PHE A 388 -4.85 3.61 16.20
N ALA A 389 -3.88 3.31 15.35
CA ALA A 389 -3.92 2.17 14.46
C ALA A 389 -2.87 1.15 14.93
N LEU A 390 -3.28 -0.10 15.11
CA LEU A 390 -2.42 -1.17 15.56
C LEU A 390 -2.24 -2.17 14.43
N ASP A 391 -0.98 -2.42 14.09
CA ASP A 391 -0.58 -3.42 13.11
C ASP A 391 0.21 -4.54 13.79
N TYR A 392 0.06 -5.77 13.29
CA TYR A 392 0.88 -6.90 13.69
C TYR A 392 2.07 -7.04 12.76
N LEU A 393 3.25 -7.32 13.33
CA LEU A 393 4.42 -7.62 12.51
C LEU A 393 4.10 -8.77 11.57
N THR A 394 4.00 -8.45 10.30
CA THR A 394 3.82 -9.41 9.22
C THR A 394 5.10 -9.40 8.39
N PRO A 395 5.98 -10.40 8.54
CA PRO A 395 7.24 -10.41 7.82
C PRO A 395 7.03 -10.35 6.31
N VAL A 396 7.77 -9.49 5.64
CA VAL A 396 7.75 -9.38 4.17
C VAL A 396 9.02 -9.95 3.56
N PRO A 397 8.95 -10.54 2.37
CA PRO A 397 10.11 -11.12 1.70
C PRO A 397 11.31 -10.15 1.69
N ASN A 398 12.51 -10.69 1.89
CA ASN A 398 13.80 -9.99 1.96
C ASN A 398 13.99 -9.07 3.19
N SER A 399 12.97 -8.83 4.03
CA SER A 399 13.15 -8.05 5.25
C SER A 399 14.06 -8.79 6.26
N PRO A 400 14.74 -8.05 7.15
CA PRO A 400 15.45 -8.68 8.27
C PRO A 400 14.56 -9.56 9.14
N ASP A 401 13.30 -9.15 9.37
CA ASP A 401 12.35 -9.92 10.18
C ASP A 401 11.87 -11.19 9.48
N TRP A 402 11.72 -11.18 8.16
CA TRP A 402 11.44 -12.38 7.35
C TRP A 402 12.55 -13.43 7.51
N ARG A 403 13.81 -13.01 7.33
CA ARG A 403 14.97 -13.89 7.48
C ARG A 403 15.10 -14.43 8.91
N TYR A 404 14.85 -13.57 9.91
CA TYR A 404 14.87 -13.96 11.31
C TYR A 404 13.83 -15.04 11.61
N ALA A 405 12.58 -14.82 11.22
CA ALA A 405 11.47 -15.73 11.47
C ALA A 405 11.66 -17.10 10.80
N ILE A 406 12.17 -17.14 9.56
CA ILE A 406 12.53 -18.40 8.88
C ILE A 406 13.65 -19.12 9.64
N ASN A 407 14.72 -18.43 10.04
CA ASN A 407 15.83 -19.03 10.77
C ASN A 407 15.42 -19.59 12.14
N LYS A 408 14.39 -19.02 12.76
CA LYS A 408 13.76 -19.53 13.99
C LYS A 408 12.79 -20.68 13.75
N GLY A 409 12.45 -20.98 12.49
CA GLY A 409 11.44 -21.98 12.16
C GLY A 409 10.01 -21.58 12.56
N TRP A 410 9.73 -20.26 12.66
CA TRP A 410 8.42 -19.75 13.02
C TRP A 410 7.37 -19.99 11.93
N PHE A 411 7.79 -20.04 10.69
CA PHE A 411 6.97 -20.47 9.55
C PHE A 411 7.84 -21.07 8.42
N ASP A 412 7.18 -21.86 7.58
CA ASP A 412 7.74 -22.35 6.33
C ASP A 412 7.17 -21.51 5.19
N PRO A 413 7.99 -20.73 4.44
CA PRO A 413 7.50 -19.87 3.38
C PRO A 413 6.63 -20.58 2.34
N ASP A 414 6.87 -21.88 2.09
CA ASP A 414 6.12 -22.65 1.11
C ASP A 414 4.74 -23.10 1.60
N LYS A 415 4.46 -22.96 2.90
CA LYS A 415 3.23 -23.42 3.54
C LYS A 415 2.36 -22.30 4.12
N ILE A 416 2.80 -21.04 4.02
CA ILE A 416 2.00 -19.92 4.52
C ILE A 416 0.71 -19.78 3.69
N ASP A 417 -0.39 -19.53 4.38
CA ASP A 417 -1.61 -19.05 3.75
C ASP A 417 -1.53 -17.53 3.66
N LEU A 418 -1.32 -17.02 2.45
CA LEU A 418 -1.19 -15.56 2.23
C LEU A 418 -2.46 -14.81 2.60
N ARG A 419 -3.63 -15.47 2.71
CA ARG A 419 -4.88 -14.80 3.10
C ARG A 419 -4.86 -14.26 4.52
N ASP A 420 -4.02 -14.81 5.38
CA ASP A 420 -3.82 -14.36 6.76
C ASP A 420 -2.71 -13.30 6.88
N TRP A 421 -1.96 -13.04 5.80
CA TRP A 421 -0.80 -12.13 5.77
C TRP A 421 -1.22 -10.68 5.50
N ASP A 422 -2.09 -10.13 6.36
CA ASP A 422 -2.84 -8.90 6.12
C ASP A 422 -2.49 -7.72 7.05
N PHE A 423 -1.47 -7.84 7.90
CA PHE A 423 -1.06 -6.88 8.94
C PHE A 423 -2.06 -6.70 10.09
N GLN A 424 -3.25 -7.30 10.01
CA GLN A 424 -4.31 -7.17 11.01
C GLN A 424 -4.44 -8.38 11.91
N HIS A 425 -3.79 -9.47 11.55
CA HIS A 425 -3.72 -10.71 12.33
C HIS A 425 -2.27 -11.05 12.65
N PRO A 426 -1.97 -11.54 13.86
CA PRO A 426 -0.64 -12.05 14.17
C PRO A 426 -0.41 -13.37 13.43
N VAL A 427 0.65 -13.42 12.62
CA VAL A 427 1.00 -14.58 11.78
C VAL A 427 2.26 -15.31 12.25
N ILE A 428 3.00 -14.69 13.18
CA ILE A 428 4.20 -15.27 13.80
C ILE A 428 4.19 -15.04 15.31
N PRO A 429 4.84 -15.92 16.09
CA PRO A 429 5.10 -15.67 17.51
C PRO A 429 6.22 -14.63 17.68
N THR A 430 6.54 -14.33 18.94
CA THR A 430 7.79 -13.65 19.31
C THR A 430 8.74 -14.63 20.00
N ASP A 431 9.92 -14.19 20.42
CA ASP A 431 10.81 -15.02 21.26
C ASP A 431 10.19 -15.36 22.63
N HIS A 432 9.08 -14.69 23.04
CA HIS A 432 8.51 -14.73 24.38
C HIS A 432 7.00 -15.00 24.40
N LEU A 433 6.29 -14.78 23.31
CA LEU A 433 4.83 -14.85 23.25
C LEU A 433 4.38 -15.74 22.08
N SER A 434 3.34 -16.53 22.31
CA SER A 434 2.66 -17.27 21.23
C SER A 434 1.86 -16.32 20.33
N ILE A 435 1.43 -16.81 19.16
CA ILE A 435 0.58 -16.05 18.21
C ILE A 435 -0.71 -15.61 18.91
N GLU A 436 -1.34 -16.49 19.69
CA GLU A 436 -2.58 -16.22 20.41
C GLU A 436 -2.39 -15.15 21.51
N GLU A 437 -1.24 -15.17 22.19
CA GLU A 437 -0.91 -14.14 23.19
C GLU A 437 -0.70 -12.78 22.55
N VAL A 438 -0.01 -12.71 21.40
CA VAL A 438 0.14 -11.47 20.63
C VAL A 438 -1.23 -10.94 20.19
N GLY A 439 -2.10 -11.80 19.67
CA GLY A 439 -3.47 -11.41 19.26
C GLY A 439 -4.31 -10.90 20.43
N ARG A 440 -4.26 -11.59 21.58
CA ARG A 440 -4.95 -11.16 22.82
C ARG A 440 -4.47 -9.79 23.28
N LEU A 441 -3.16 -9.54 23.26
CA LEU A 441 -2.57 -8.25 23.65
C LEU A 441 -2.92 -7.13 22.69
N GLY A 442 -2.94 -7.39 21.37
CA GLY A 442 -3.38 -6.40 20.38
C GLY A 442 -4.83 -5.99 20.59
N SER A 443 -5.70 -6.96 20.79
CA SER A 443 -7.10 -6.73 21.12
C SER A 443 -7.27 -5.91 22.40
N TRP A 444 -6.46 -6.21 23.43
CA TRP A 444 -6.44 -5.46 24.67
C TRP A 444 -5.98 -4.01 24.43
N CYS A 445 -4.89 -3.77 23.69
CA CYS A 445 -4.40 -2.43 23.36
C CYS A 445 -5.47 -1.57 22.70
N MET A 446 -6.18 -2.11 21.71
CA MET A 446 -7.24 -1.39 21.00
C MET A 446 -8.37 -0.98 21.95
N ARG A 447 -8.82 -1.87 22.82
CA ARG A 447 -9.86 -1.57 23.80
C ARG A 447 -9.44 -0.48 24.79
N GLU A 448 -8.26 -0.65 25.39
CA GLU A 448 -7.74 0.30 26.39
C GLU A 448 -7.57 1.70 25.82
N TYR A 449 -7.02 1.81 24.59
CA TYR A 449 -6.81 3.10 23.95
C TYR A 449 -8.12 3.87 23.75
N TYR A 450 -9.16 3.20 23.22
CA TYR A 450 -10.45 3.83 22.91
C TYR A 450 -11.43 3.83 24.08
N SER A 451 -11.09 3.27 25.24
CA SER A 451 -11.93 3.33 26.44
C SER A 451 -11.92 4.68 27.17
N LYS A 452 -11.09 5.65 26.74
CA LYS A 452 -10.88 6.95 27.40
C LYS A 452 -11.86 8.01 26.92
N PRO A 453 -12.92 8.34 27.68
CA PRO A 453 -13.96 9.30 27.26
C PRO A 453 -13.40 10.69 27.00
N GLU A 454 -12.39 11.12 27.78
CA GLU A 454 -11.76 12.44 27.65
C GLU A 454 -11.07 12.63 26.28
N ARG A 455 -10.45 11.56 25.71
CA ARG A 455 -9.89 11.61 24.36
C ARG A 455 -10.97 11.79 23.32
N ILE A 456 -12.03 11.00 23.40
CA ILE A 456 -13.14 11.07 22.45
C ILE A 456 -13.82 12.43 22.54
N HIS A 457 -14.07 12.93 23.74
CA HIS A 457 -14.63 14.26 23.96
C HIS A 457 -13.74 15.35 23.33
N ARG A 458 -12.43 15.34 23.60
CA ARG A 458 -11.45 16.27 22.99
C ARG A 458 -11.57 16.28 21.46
N ILE A 459 -11.60 15.12 20.82
CA ILE A 459 -11.67 15.02 19.36
C ILE A 459 -13.01 15.56 18.85
N MET A 460 -14.13 15.23 19.50
CA MET A 460 -15.45 15.66 19.06
C MET A 460 -15.67 17.17 19.23
N GLU A 461 -15.09 17.80 20.26
CA GLU A 461 -15.17 19.25 20.50
C GLU A 461 -14.09 20.07 19.76
N SER A 462 -13.09 19.40 19.13
CA SER A 462 -12.02 20.08 18.39
C SER A 462 -12.52 20.80 17.13
N ASN A 463 -11.70 21.68 16.57
CA ASN A 463 -11.91 22.29 15.23
C ASN A 463 -11.51 21.38 14.08
N TYR A 464 -11.28 20.10 14.33
CA TYR A 464 -10.93 19.15 13.28
C TYR A 464 -11.99 19.07 12.19
N HIS A 465 -11.51 18.79 10.99
CA HIS A 465 -12.41 18.50 9.87
C HIS A 465 -13.39 17.38 10.23
N ILE A 466 -14.65 17.49 9.77
CA ILE A 466 -15.70 16.51 10.11
C ILE A 466 -15.31 15.08 9.76
N LYS A 467 -14.52 14.87 8.69
CA LYS A 467 -14.04 13.55 8.28
C LYS A 467 -13.14 12.87 9.32
N VAL A 468 -12.38 13.63 10.13
CA VAL A 468 -11.60 13.09 11.27
C VAL A 468 -12.54 12.53 12.31
N LYS A 469 -13.54 13.32 12.72
CA LYS A 469 -14.51 12.94 13.74
C LYS A 469 -15.32 11.70 13.33
N LEU A 470 -15.71 11.62 12.05
CA LEU A 470 -16.41 10.47 11.50
C LEU A 470 -15.51 9.22 11.46
N CYS A 471 -14.23 9.37 11.11
CA CYS A 471 -13.27 8.29 11.12
C CYS A 471 -13.10 7.68 12.52
N VAL A 472 -12.95 8.51 13.55
CA VAL A 472 -12.88 8.05 14.96
C VAL A 472 -14.14 7.28 15.38
N LYS A 473 -15.33 7.79 15.03
CA LYS A 473 -16.60 7.07 15.29
C LYS A 473 -16.66 5.71 14.59
N ASP A 474 -16.16 5.63 13.38
CA ASP A 474 -16.16 4.39 12.59
C ASP A 474 -15.21 3.35 13.22
N PHE A 475 -14.00 3.77 13.61
CA PHE A 475 -13.07 2.94 14.37
C PHE A 475 -13.71 2.37 15.65
N MET A 476 -14.35 3.21 16.44
CA MET A 476 -15.04 2.77 17.66
C MET A 476 -16.15 1.73 17.37
N ASN A 477 -16.95 1.96 16.33
CA ASN A 477 -18.01 1.03 15.92
C ASN A 477 -17.44 -0.31 15.41
N ASN A 478 -16.31 -0.29 14.72
CA ASN A 478 -15.67 -1.50 14.20
C ASN A 478 -15.04 -2.32 15.32
N ILE A 479 -14.42 -1.69 16.32
CA ILE A 479 -13.94 -2.36 17.54
C ILE A 479 -15.07 -3.10 18.24
N ALA A 480 -16.22 -2.47 18.42
CA ALA A 480 -17.38 -3.10 19.05
C ALA A 480 -17.91 -4.31 18.27
N LYS A 481 -17.91 -4.25 16.94
CA LYS A 481 -18.31 -5.37 16.07
C LYS A 481 -17.30 -6.51 16.14
N TRP A 482 -16.02 -6.18 16.13
CA TRP A 482 -14.93 -7.16 16.22
C TRP A 482 -14.96 -7.91 17.54
N GLU A 483 -15.23 -7.23 18.65
CA GLU A 483 -15.45 -7.87 19.96
C GLU A 483 -16.66 -8.82 19.98
N ALA A 484 -17.73 -8.44 19.30
CA ALA A 484 -18.92 -9.29 19.22
C ALA A 484 -18.63 -10.59 18.44
N ASN A 485 -17.84 -10.50 17.36
CA ASN A 485 -17.48 -11.65 16.54
C ASN A 485 -16.45 -12.56 17.26
N SER A 486 -15.47 -12.03 17.95
CA SER A 486 -14.50 -12.83 18.71
C SER A 486 -15.10 -13.61 19.89
N ARG A 487 -16.27 -13.19 20.41
CA ARG A 487 -17.05 -13.94 21.42
C ARG A 487 -17.88 -15.07 20.84
N VAL A 488 -18.15 -15.07 19.54
CA VAL A 488 -18.92 -16.11 18.87
C VAL A 488 -18.02 -17.28 18.47
N GLU A 489 -16.77 -17.01 18.10
CA GLU A 489 -15.78 -18.05 17.75
C GLU A 489 -15.18 -18.77 18.98
N ALA A 490 -15.32 -18.21 20.18
CA ALA A 490 -14.88 -18.81 21.43
C ALA A 490 -15.95 -19.70 22.11
N LYS A 491 -17.06 -19.96 21.46
CA LYS A 491 -18.13 -20.90 21.86
C LYS A 491 -18.23 -22.06 20.87
#